data_bb06311a4601db2ed50e06f76edbb371
#
_entry.id   bb06311a4601db2ed50e06f76edbb371
#
_cell.length_a   1.000
_cell.length_b   1.000
_cell.length_c   1.000
_cell.angle_alpha   90.00
_cell.angle_beta   90.00
_cell.angle_gamma   90.00
#
_symmetry.space_group_name_H-M   'P 1'
#
loop_
_entity.id
_entity.type
_entity.pdbx_description
1 polymer ?
#
loop_
_entity_poly.entity_id
_entity_poly.type
_entity_poly.pdbx_seq_one_letter_code
_entity_poly.pdbx_strand_id
1 'polypeptide(L)'
;KAMVDSGVISKFTIQLGFMKGAKAVALVSVDPQIPTSEVSKNLKKKIPGIEVVYEITGQYDIAAIISTLNIAEVNHCVEEIRSINGVANTNTMIILRQW
;
A
#
# COMPACT_ATOMS: atom_id res chain seq x y z
N LYS A 1 9.81 15.21 -15.05
CA LYS A 1 10.17 15.14 -14.79
C LYS A 1 10.01 14.56 -14.75
N ALA A 2 9.40 14.85 -15.15
CA ALA A 2 9.50 14.81 -14.93
C ALA A 2 9.34 14.23 -15.04
N MET A 3 9.15 14.13 -15.29
CA MET A 3 9.38 14.10 -15.10
C MET A 3 9.28 13.60 -15.15
N VAL A 4 8.84 13.66 -15.73
CA VAL A 4 9.16 13.71 -15.43
C VAL A 4 9.19 12.94 -15.44
N ASP A 5 8.96 12.71 -15.92
CA ASP A 5 9.40 12.49 -15.63
C ASP A 5 9.23 11.73 -15.58
N SER A 6 8.88 11.60 -15.98
CA SER A 6 9.06 11.43 -15.63
C SER A 6 8.75 11.12 -15.60
N GLY A 7 8.51 10.96 -15.69
CA GLY A 7 8.36 11.41 -15.23
C GLY A 7 7.96 11.45 -15.45
N VAL A 8 7.52 11.59 -16.21
CA VAL A 8 7.53 12.24 -15.96
C VAL A 8 7.19 12.43 -16.03
N ILE A 9 6.67 12.53 -16.19
CA ILE A 9 6.74 13.16 -15.92
C ILE A 9 6.55 13.26 -15.77
N SER A 10 6.07 13.47 -15.91
CA SER A 10 6.25 14.02 -15.45
C SER A 10 6.05 14.18 -15.37
N LYS A 11 5.51 14.38 -15.29
CA LYS A 11 5.56 14.90 -15.02
C LYS A 11 5.16 15.21 -14.76
N PHE A 12 4.64 15.27 -15.09
CA PHE A 12 4.44 15.86 -14.66
C PHE A 12 3.81 15.89 -14.31
N THR A 13 3.46 15.96 -14.46
CA THR A 13 2.95 16.28 -13.96
C THR A 13 2.47 16.33 -13.44
N ILE A 14 2.26 16.22 -13.06
CA ILE A 14 1.77 16.47 -12.41
C ILE A 14 1.55 16.76 -11.91
N GLN A 15 1.43 16.75 -11.67
CA GLN A 15 1.14 17.20 -11.06
C GLN A 15 0.54 17.79 -10.61
N LEU A 16 0.87 17.97 -10.40
CA LEU A 16 -0.15 18.91 -10.08
C LEU A 16 -0.96 18.54 -8.87
N GLY A 17 -1.49 18.82 -8.11
CA GLY A 17 -2.12 18.49 -6.86
C GLY A 17 -3.17 17.38 -6.90
N PHE A 18 -3.47 16.81 -8.05
CA PHE A 18 -4.42 15.69 -8.05
C PHE A 18 -3.73 14.39 -8.41
N MET A 19 -4.30 13.31 -7.94
CA MET A 19 -3.81 11.97 -8.19
C MET A 19 -4.61 11.32 -9.31
N LYS A 20 -3.92 10.56 -10.14
CA LYS A 20 -4.57 9.83 -11.22
C LYS A 20 -5.05 8.46 -10.79
N GLY A 21 -5.02 8.16 -9.56
CA GLY A 21 -5.49 6.90 -9.06
C GLY A 21 -5.80 7.04 -7.60
N ALA A 22 -5.91 5.92 -6.91
CA ALA A 22 -6.18 5.91 -5.49
C ALA A 22 -4.98 5.37 -4.74
N LYS A 23 -4.63 5.99 -3.64
CA LYS A 23 -3.58 5.50 -2.75
C LYS A 23 -4.13 5.32 -1.35
N ALA A 24 -3.59 4.33 -0.67
CA ALA A 24 -4.02 4.01 0.68
C ALA A 24 -2.87 3.44 1.47
N VAL A 25 -2.99 3.52 2.79
CA VAL A 25 -2.06 2.87 3.70
C VAL A 25 -2.84 1.77 4.42
N ALA A 26 -2.39 0.53 4.27
CA ALA A 26 -2.97 -0.59 4.99
C ALA A 26 -2.05 -0.94 6.17
N LEU A 27 -2.54 -0.73 7.37
CA LEU A 27 -1.83 -1.11 8.58
C LEU A 27 -2.19 -2.54 8.91
N VAL A 28 -1.20 -3.39 9.08
CA VAL A 28 -1.39 -4.82 9.25
C VAL A 28 -0.80 -5.26 10.57
N SER A 29 -1.59 -6.01 11.32
CA SER A 29 -1.14 -6.66 12.55
C SER A 29 -0.87 -8.12 12.22
N VAL A 30 0.30 -8.61 12.60
CA VAL A 30 0.77 -9.96 12.26
C VAL A 30 0.57 -10.89 13.46
N ASP A 31 0.17 -12.12 13.18
CA ASP A 31 0.09 -13.17 14.18
C ASP A 31 1.47 -13.35 14.82
N PRO A 32 1.56 -13.30 16.17
CA PRO A 32 2.87 -13.43 16.85
C PRO A 32 3.59 -14.74 16.56
N GLN A 33 2.90 -15.75 16.10
CA GLN A 33 3.52 -17.04 15.78
C GLN A 33 4.17 -17.07 14.40
N ILE A 34 3.97 -16.02 13.60
CA ILE A 34 4.48 -15.97 12.23
C ILE A 34 5.49 -14.82 12.11
N PRO A 35 6.65 -15.04 11.50
CA PRO A 35 7.62 -13.95 11.34
C PRO A 35 7.05 -12.82 10.50
N THR A 36 7.22 -11.60 10.99
CA THR A 36 6.75 -10.42 10.28
C THR A 36 7.35 -10.30 8.88
N SER A 37 8.64 -10.64 8.75
CA SER A 37 9.32 -10.57 7.46
C SER A 37 8.69 -11.50 6.44
N GLU A 38 8.20 -12.64 6.86
CA GLU A 38 7.54 -13.57 5.96
C GLU A 38 6.24 -12.99 5.42
N VAL A 39 5.46 -12.36 6.28
CA VAL A 39 4.22 -11.71 5.87
C VAL A 39 4.54 -10.54 4.92
N SER A 40 5.55 -9.74 5.24
CA SER A 40 5.97 -8.62 4.39
C SER A 40 6.33 -9.08 2.99
N LYS A 41 7.12 -10.15 2.90
CA LYS A 41 7.51 -10.70 1.60
C LYS A 41 6.30 -11.19 0.81
N ASN A 42 5.38 -11.87 1.48
CA ASN A 42 4.19 -12.40 0.81
C ASN A 42 3.29 -11.27 0.33
N LEU A 43 3.13 -10.22 1.11
CA LEU A 43 2.34 -9.07 0.70
C LEU A 43 2.91 -8.45 -0.57
N LYS A 44 4.21 -8.19 -0.56
CA LYS A 44 4.86 -7.54 -1.70
C LYS A 44 4.83 -8.43 -2.93
N LYS A 45 5.00 -9.74 -2.75
CA LYS A 45 5.10 -10.68 -3.85
C LYS A 45 3.75 -11.00 -4.48
N LYS A 46 2.71 -11.16 -3.66
CA LYS A 46 1.43 -11.71 -4.12
C LYS A 46 0.41 -10.66 -4.50
N ILE A 47 0.60 -9.42 -4.07
CA ILE A 47 -0.40 -8.38 -4.27
C ILE A 47 0.23 -7.26 -5.11
N PRO A 48 -0.07 -7.22 -6.41
CA PRO A 48 0.58 -6.24 -7.29
C PRO A 48 0.19 -4.80 -7.01
N GLY A 49 -0.94 -4.57 -6.36
CA GLY A 49 -1.35 -3.22 -5.99
C GLY A 49 -0.53 -2.60 -4.87
N ILE A 50 0.26 -3.40 -4.17
CA ILE A 50 1.12 -2.88 -3.11
C ILE A 50 2.41 -2.35 -3.71
N GLU A 51 2.67 -1.07 -3.49
CA GLU A 51 3.85 -0.41 -4.01
C GLU A 51 5.06 -0.63 -3.11
N VAL A 52 4.88 -0.45 -1.80
CA VAL A 52 5.95 -0.55 -0.80
C VAL A 52 5.38 -1.18 0.45
N VAL A 53 6.21 -1.95 1.14
CA VAL A 53 5.86 -2.52 2.44
C VAL A 53 6.90 -2.06 3.46
N TYR A 54 6.43 -1.48 4.54
CA TYR A 54 7.28 -1.07 5.67
C TYR A 54 6.97 -1.95 6.87
N GLU A 55 8.01 -2.35 7.58
CA GLU A 55 7.83 -2.96 8.91
C GLU A 55 7.96 -1.84 9.94
N ILE A 56 6.99 -1.74 10.82
CA ILE A 56 6.88 -0.62 11.74
C ILE A 56 6.73 -1.11 13.17
N THR A 57 6.80 -0.20 14.12
CA THR A 57 6.55 -0.49 15.54
C THR A 57 5.25 0.17 15.98
N GLY A 58 4.69 -0.32 17.08
CA GLY A 58 3.46 0.23 17.64
C GLY A 58 2.35 -0.79 17.63
N GLN A 59 1.12 -0.33 17.43
CA GLN A 59 -0.05 -1.21 17.42
C GLN A 59 -0.07 -2.16 16.24
N TYR A 60 0.61 -1.78 15.16
CA TYR A 60 0.65 -2.56 13.93
C TYR A 60 2.08 -2.88 13.59
N ASP A 61 2.26 -3.96 12.85
CA ASP A 61 3.60 -4.48 12.53
C ASP A 61 4.05 -4.07 11.14
N ILE A 62 3.10 -3.81 10.25
CA ILE A 62 3.39 -3.53 8.84
C ILE A 62 2.54 -2.37 8.36
N ALA A 63 3.13 -1.52 7.53
CA ALA A 63 2.40 -0.51 6.78
C ALA A 63 2.64 -0.77 5.29
N ALA A 64 1.59 -1.16 4.58
CA ALA A 64 1.67 -1.42 3.14
C ALA A 64 1.07 -0.25 2.39
N ILE A 65 1.82 0.29 1.44
CA ILE A 65 1.34 1.39 0.61
C ILE A 65 0.69 0.80 -0.63
N ILE A 66 -0.58 1.08 -0.80
CA ILE A 66 -1.37 0.59 -1.93
C ILE A 66 -1.52 1.71 -2.95
N SER A 67 -1.26 1.41 -4.21
CA SER A 67 -1.43 2.36 -5.29
C SER A 67 -2.20 1.67 -6.41
N THR A 68 -3.40 2.14 -6.72
CA THR A 68 -4.29 1.51 -7.68
C THR A 68 -4.97 2.56 -8.54
N LEU A 69 -5.80 2.11 -9.47
CA LEU A 69 -6.51 3.00 -10.39
C LEU A 69 -7.71 3.68 -9.73
N ASN A 70 -8.34 3.03 -8.74
CA ASN A 70 -9.53 3.59 -8.10
C ASN A 70 -9.73 2.93 -6.74
N ILE A 71 -10.72 3.43 -6.01
CA ILE A 71 -10.99 2.96 -4.66
C ILE A 71 -11.49 1.51 -4.63
N ALA A 72 -12.21 1.09 -5.66
CA ALA A 72 -12.65 -0.30 -5.73
C ALA A 72 -11.46 -1.26 -5.76
N GLU A 73 -10.39 -0.87 -6.45
CA GLU A 73 -9.16 -1.67 -6.50
C GLU A 73 -8.46 -1.67 -5.14
N VAL A 74 -8.51 -0.55 -4.40
CA VAL A 74 -7.97 -0.51 -3.04
C VAL A 74 -8.69 -1.55 -2.17
N ASN A 75 -10.02 -1.59 -2.25
CA ASN A 75 -10.79 -2.55 -1.47
C ASN A 75 -10.44 -3.99 -1.85
N HIS A 76 -10.22 -4.24 -3.12
CA HIS A 76 -9.80 -5.55 -3.58
C HIS A 76 -8.45 -5.93 -2.99
N CYS A 77 -7.50 -5.00 -2.96
CA CYS A 77 -6.19 -5.23 -2.36
C CYS A 77 -6.32 -5.54 -0.87
N VAL A 78 -7.21 -4.84 -0.16
CA VAL A 78 -7.43 -5.09 1.26
C VAL A 78 -7.94 -6.52 1.48
N GLU A 79 -8.87 -6.98 0.63
CA GLU A 79 -9.35 -8.36 0.73
C GLU A 79 -8.22 -9.36 0.49
N GLU A 80 -7.35 -9.08 -0.46
CA GLU A 80 -6.21 -9.93 -0.71
C GLU A 80 -5.25 -9.94 0.48
N ILE A 81 -5.01 -8.78 1.10
CA ILE A 81 -4.17 -8.69 2.29
C ILE A 81 -4.73 -9.58 3.40
N ARG A 82 -6.04 -9.53 3.61
CA ARG A 82 -6.68 -10.34 4.65
C ARG A 82 -6.53 -11.83 4.42
N SER A 83 -6.34 -12.24 3.18
CA SER A 83 -6.20 -13.65 2.85
C SER A 83 -4.77 -14.18 3.05
N ILE A 84 -3.81 -13.31 3.29
CA ILE A 84 -2.41 -13.70 3.49
C ILE A 84 -2.27 -14.38 4.85
N ASN A 85 -1.61 -15.53 4.86
CA ASN A 85 -1.37 -16.26 6.09
C ASN A 85 -0.50 -15.43 7.03
N GLY A 86 -0.92 -15.30 8.26
CA GLY A 86 -0.19 -14.52 9.27
C GLY A 86 -0.77 -13.13 9.50
N VAL A 87 -1.71 -12.69 8.68
CA VAL A 87 -2.38 -11.40 8.88
C VAL A 87 -3.49 -11.59 9.91
N ALA A 88 -3.35 -10.93 11.07
CA ALA A 88 -4.33 -11.03 12.14
C ALA A 88 -5.40 -9.95 12.03
N ASN A 89 -4.98 -8.73 11.70
CA ASN A 89 -5.88 -7.57 11.62
C ASN A 89 -5.40 -6.60 10.57
N THR A 90 -6.32 -5.86 9.98
CA THR A 90 -5.97 -4.80 9.03
C THR A 90 -6.77 -3.55 9.34
N ASN A 91 -6.16 -2.41 9.07
CA ASN A 91 -6.81 -1.11 9.17
C ASN A 91 -6.34 -0.27 7.98
N THR A 92 -7.25 0.14 7.13
CA THR A 92 -6.90 0.81 5.89
C THR A 92 -7.33 2.27 5.95
N MET A 93 -6.40 3.15 5.56
CA MET A 93 -6.65 4.58 5.48
C MET A 93 -6.43 5.04 4.05
N ILE A 94 -7.43 5.68 3.47
CA ILE A 94 -7.34 6.20 2.11
C ILE A 94 -6.61 7.54 2.17
N ILE A 95 -5.63 7.71 1.29
CA ILE A 95 -4.92 8.98 1.18
C ILE A 95 -5.77 9.93 0.33
N LEU A 96 -6.23 10.98 0.94
CA LEU A 96 -7.09 11.94 0.26
C LEU A 96 -6.30 12.99 -0.50
N ARG A 97 -5.12 13.33 0.00
CA ARG A 97 -4.36 14.46 -0.54
C ARG A 97 -2.90 14.36 -0.14
N GLN A 98 -2.06 14.77 -1.06
CA GLN A 98 -0.63 14.86 -0.79
C GLN A 98 -0.18 16.30 -1.03
N TRP A 99 0.60 16.83 -0.12
CA TRP A 99 1.12 18.20 -0.22
C TRP A 99 2.57 18.23 -0.64
#